data_5a5e7b08b3deb647010ea287da8b793c
#
_entry.id   5a5e7b08b3deb647010ea287da8b793c
#
_cell.length_a   1.000
_cell.length_b   1.000
_cell.length_c   1.000
_cell.angle_alpha   90.00
_cell.angle_beta   90.00
_cell.angle_gamma   90.00
#
_symmetry.space_group_name_H-M   'P 1'
#
loop_
_entity.id
_entity.type
_entity.pdbx_description
1 polymer ?
#
loop_
_entity_poly.entity_id
_entity_poly.type
_entity_poly.pdbx_seq_one_letter_code
_entity_poly.pdbx_strand_id
1 'polypeptide(L)'
;FTLCFGNYKVAITAPNDHVVGATGELQNAAQVLSATQAKRMEEAKKNFKEPVVIVTQDEAIAAEKNKPTGKKTWVFAAQNVRDFAFTSSRKFIWDAMMANVEGKNVLCMSYYSKEGNPLWGKFSTQTVAHTLKSYSSHTFQYPYPVAISCHATPGGGMEYPMICFNGGRPE
;
A
#
# COMPACT_ATOMS: atom_id res chain seq x y z
N PHE A 1 -18.22 7.89 18.50
CA PHE A 1 -17.05 8.79 18.57
C PHE A 1 -16.97 9.59 17.29
N THR A 2 -16.84 10.91 17.43
CA THR A 2 -16.59 11.81 16.30
C THR A 2 -15.11 12.17 16.34
N LEU A 3 -14.34 11.70 15.37
CA LEU A 3 -12.94 12.07 15.22
C LEU A 3 -12.85 13.33 14.36
N CYS A 4 -12.11 14.32 14.82
CA CYS A 4 -11.84 15.52 14.04
C CYS A 4 -10.83 15.19 12.92
N PHE A 5 -11.05 15.77 11.74
CA PHE A 5 -10.07 15.67 10.65
C PHE A 5 -8.81 16.48 11.01
N GLY A 6 -7.66 15.91 10.67
CA GLY A 6 -6.36 16.52 10.94
C GLY A 6 -5.30 16.13 9.93
N ASN A 7 -4.14 16.75 10.05
CA ASN A 7 -2.95 16.42 9.27
C ASN A 7 -2.01 15.58 10.14
N TYR A 8 -1.49 14.51 9.56
CA TYR A 8 -0.60 13.57 10.23
C TYR A 8 0.76 13.55 9.53
N LYS A 9 1.82 13.60 10.32
CA LYS A 9 3.17 13.25 9.88
C LYS A 9 3.69 12.21 10.86
N VAL A 10 3.82 10.97 10.38
CA VAL A 10 4.11 9.81 11.24
C VAL A 10 5.41 9.16 10.81
N ALA A 11 6.30 8.92 11.77
CA ALA A 11 7.55 8.20 11.58
C ALA A 11 7.42 6.80 12.22
N ILE A 12 7.57 5.75 11.41
CA ILE A 12 7.44 4.35 11.82
C ILE A 12 8.80 3.69 11.71
N THR A 13 9.39 3.34 12.85
CA THR A 13 10.67 2.61 12.90
C THR A 13 10.40 1.12 12.98
N ALA A 14 10.76 0.40 11.94
CA ALA A 14 10.57 -1.04 11.79
C ALA A 14 11.90 -1.76 11.54
N PRO A 15 11.96 -3.11 11.68
CA PRO A 15 13.10 -3.89 11.27
C PRO A 15 13.50 -3.60 9.81
N ASN A 16 14.78 -3.71 9.52
CA ASN A 16 15.36 -3.27 8.24
C ASN A 16 14.82 -4.00 7.00
N ASP A 17 14.33 -5.22 7.19
CA ASP A 17 13.72 -6.09 6.19
C ASP A 17 12.19 -5.94 6.06
N HIS A 18 11.57 -5.13 6.91
CA HIS A 18 10.13 -4.89 6.80
C HIS A 18 9.80 -3.90 5.69
N VAL A 19 8.70 -4.19 5.00
CA VAL A 19 7.99 -3.26 4.13
C VAL A 19 6.84 -2.66 4.94
N VAL A 20 6.67 -1.35 4.87
CA VAL A 20 5.64 -0.62 5.62
C VAL A 20 4.70 0.08 4.65
N GLY A 21 3.40 -0.13 4.83
CA GLY A 21 2.33 0.64 4.19
C GLY A 21 1.56 1.42 5.25
N ALA A 22 1.08 2.62 4.93
CA ALA A 22 0.36 3.45 5.89
C ALA A 22 -0.58 4.45 5.23
N THR A 23 -1.48 5.00 6.01
CA THR A 23 -2.25 6.19 5.65
C THR A 23 -1.32 7.31 5.20
N GLY A 24 -1.54 7.85 3.99
CA GLY A 24 -0.76 8.95 3.43
C GLY A 24 0.34 8.54 2.46
N GLU A 25 1.11 9.53 2.05
CA GLU A 25 2.18 9.38 1.08
C GLU A 25 3.53 9.16 1.76
N LEU A 26 4.33 8.23 1.24
CA LEU A 26 5.70 7.98 1.70
C LEU A 26 6.60 9.17 1.32
N GLN A 27 7.22 9.80 2.33
CA GLN A 27 8.01 11.03 2.18
C GLN A 27 9.51 10.77 1.96
N ASN A 28 10.01 9.63 2.41
CA ASN A 28 11.44 9.34 2.42
C ASN A 28 11.80 8.05 1.64
N ALA A 29 11.15 7.84 0.49
CA ALA A 29 11.35 6.66 -0.34
C ALA A 29 12.84 6.35 -0.63
N ALA A 30 13.64 7.38 -0.93
CA ALA A 30 15.08 7.24 -1.20
C ALA A 30 15.90 6.68 -0.02
N GLN A 31 15.39 6.78 1.22
CA GLN A 31 16.07 6.30 2.42
C GLN A 31 15.67 4.86 2.80
N VAL A 32 14.46 4.44 2.42
CA VAL A 32 13.88 3.18 2.88
C VAL A 32 13.76 2.12 1.79
N LEU A 33 13.73 2.52 0.52
CA LEU A 33 13.69 1.62 -0.62
C LEU A 33 15.10 1.34 -1.16
N SER A 34 15.33 0.13 -1.66
CA SER A 34 16.51 -0.15 -2.46
C SER A 34 16.43 0.59 -3.80
N ALA A 35 17.58 0.74 -4.48
CA ALA A 35 17.61 1.39 -5.80
C ALA A 35 16.65 0.70 -6.80
N THR A 36 16.56 -0.63 -6.76
CA THR A 36 15.65 -1.41 -7.60
C THR A 36 14.19 -1.14 -7.26
N GLN A 37 13.84 -1.14 -5.98
CA GLN A 37 12.47 -0.84 -5.52
C GLN A 37 12.07 0.60 -5.86
N ALA A 38 12.96 1.56 -5.68
CA ALA A 38 12.72 2.95 -6.05
C ALA A 38 12.46 3.11 -7.56
N LYS A 39 13.24 2.43 -8.41
CA LYS A 39 13.02 2.41 -9.85
C LYS A 39 11.65 1.83 -10.23
N ARG A 40 11.29 0.67 -9.64
CA ARG A 40 9.97 0.04 -9.86
C ARG A 40 8.81 0.94 -9.39
N MET A 41 8.99 1.68 -8.29
CA MET A 41 7.99 2.65 -7.81
C MET A 41 7.80 3.80 -8.81
N GLU A 42 8.87 4.36 -9.37
CA GLU A 42 8.76 5.41 -10.38
C GLU A 42 8.12 4.90 -11.69
N GLU A 43 8.30 3.63 -12.02
CA GLU A 43 7.64 2.95 -13.12
C GLU A 43 6.14 2.77 -12.84
N ALA A 44 5.78 2.32 -11.64
CA ALA A 44 4.40 2.18 -11.19
C ALA A 44 3.60 3.50 -11.24
N LYS A 45 4.22 4.62 -10.86
CA LYS A 45 3.63 5.96 -10.93
C LYS A 45 3.29 6.42 -12.37
N LYS A 46 3.85 5.77 -13.38
CA LYS A 46 3.61 6.06 -14.80
C LYS A 46 2.73 5.01 -15.47
N ASN A 47 2.43 3.91 -14.79
CA ASN A 47 1.66 2.82 -15.36
C ASN A 47 0.19 2.89 -14.93
N PHE A 48 -0.69 3.12 -15.90
CA PHE A 48 -2.15 3.21 -15.73
C PHE A 48 -2.89 1.95 -16.20
N LYS A 49 -2.15 0.94 -16.70
CA LYS A 49 -2.75 -0.24 -17.31
C LYS A 49 -2.70 -1.46 -16.40
N GLU A 50 -1.54 -1.68 -15.78
CA GLU A 50 -1.28 -2.86 -14.97
C GLU A 50 -0.36 -2.53 -13.79
N PRO A 51 -0.44 -3.29 -12.68
CA PRO A 51 0.44 -3.11 -11.54
C PRO A 51 1.90 -3.45 -11.86
N VAL A 52 2.81 -2.69 -11.29
CA VAL A 52 4.25 -2.96 -11.26
C VAL A 52 4.59 -3.51 -9.88
N VAL A 53 5.26 -4.66 -9.84
CA VAL A 53 5.70 -5.30 -8.59
C VAL A 53 6.91 -4.56 -8.04
N ILE A 54 6.75 -3.90 -6.90
CA ILE A 54 7.80 -3.13 -6.21
C ILE A 54 8.70 -4.06 -5.38
N VAL A 55 8.08 -4.94 -4.57
CA VAL A 55 8.77 -5.99 -3.81
C VAL A 55 8.24 -7.32 -4.31
N THR A 56 9.13 -8.14 -4.86
CA THR A 56 8.77 -9.44 -5.43
C THR A 56 8.58 -10.50 -4.35
N GLN A 57 7.91 -11.61 -4.72
CA GLN A 57 7.77 -12.76 -3.83
C GLN A 57 9.11 -13.34 -3.39
N ASP A 58 10.09 -13.39 -4.30
CA ASP A 58 11.42 -13.92 -3.99
C ASP A 58 12.18 -13.01 -3.01
N GLU A 59 12.04 -11.67 -3.16
CA GLU A 59 12.59 -10.69 -2.21
C GLU A 59 11.95 -10.85 -0.83
N ALA A 60 10.64 -11.05 -0.74
CA ALA A 60 9.92 -11.30 0.51
C ALA A 60 10.35 -12.62 1.17
N ILE A 61 10.48 -13.70 0.40
CA ILE A 61 10.98 -14.99 0.89
C ILE A 61 12.42 -14.88 1.40
N ALA A 62 13.27 -14.13 0.69
CA ALA A 62 14.65 -13.90 1.12
C ALA A 62 14.72 -13.10 2.43
N ALA A 63 13.90 -12.08 2.59
CA ALA A 63 13.79 -11.31 3.84
C ALA A 63 13.31 -12.18 5.01
N GLU A 64 12.34 -13.05 4.77
CA GLU A 64 11.84 -13.98 5.79
C GLU A 64 12.91 -14.93 6.31
N LYS A 65 13.82 -15.40 5.42
CA LYS A 65 14.91 -16.32 5.77
C LYS A 65 16.08 -15.63 6.48
N ASN A 66 16.50 -14.48 5.98
CA ASN A 66 17.76 -13.85 6.38
C ASN A 66 17.67 -13.04 7.67
N LYS A 67 16.49 -12.52 8.02
CA LYS A 67 16.21 -11.72 9.24
C LYS A 67 17.35 -10.73 9.56
N PRO A 68 17.68 -9.81 8.65
CA PRO A 68 18.79 -8.88 8.86
C PRO A 68 18.57 -8.04 10.13
N THR A 69 19.68 -7.70 10.79
CA THR A 69 19.69 -6.84 11.96
C THR A 69 19.56 -5.36 11.58
N GLY A 70 19.11 -4.54 12.52
CA GLY A 70 18.96 -3.11 12.32
C GLY A 70 17.52 -2.69 12.06
N LYS A 71 17.33 -1.39 11.98
CA LYS A 71 16.02 -0.74 11.79
C LYS A 71 16.12 0.37 10.77
N LYS A 72 15.02 0.68 10.11
CA LYS A 72 14.86 1.87 9.26
C LYS A 72 13.56 2.57 9.61
N THR A 73 13.51 3.88 9.39
CA THR A 73 12.36 4.71 9.72
C THR A 73 11.66 5.16 8.44
N TRP A 74 10.41 4.79 8.32
CA TRP A 74 9.49 5.19 7.25
C TRP A 74 8.74 6.43 7.69
N VAL A 75 8.65 7.45 6.86
CA VAL A 75 7.94 8.69 7.15
C VAL A 75 6.77 8.85 6.19
N PHE A 76 5.58 8.97 6.74
CA PHE A 76 4.35 9.19 5.97
C PHE A 76 3.71 10.53 6.33
N ALA A 77 3.07 11.17 5.34
CA ALA A 77 2.29 12.37 5.54
C ALA A 77 0.89 12.20 4.95
N ALA A 78 -0.12 12.55 5.74
CA ALA A 78 -1.52 12.52 5.34
C ALA A 78 -2.19 13.84 5.71
N GLN A 79 -3.05 14.35 4.84
CA GLN A 79 -3.77 15.59 5.07
C GLN A 79 -5.28 15.32 5.12
N ASN A 80 -5.94 16.00 6.03
CA ASN A 80 -7.39 15.99 6.17
C ASN A 80 -7.96 14.58 6.34
N VAL A 81 -7.41 13.81 7.29
CA VAL A 81 -7.86 12.45 7.64
C VAL A 81 -8.33 12.38 9.08
N ARG A 82 -9.27 11.48 9.38
CA ARG A 82 -9.83 11.31 10.72
C ARG A 82 -8.94 10.51 11.67
N ASP A 83 -8.18 9.59 11.12
CA ASP A 83 -7.29 8.69 11.85
C ASP A 83 -6.15 8.22 10.95
N PHE A 84 -5.24 7.43 11.50
CA PHE A 84 -4.05 6.94 10.83
C PHE A 84 -3.84 5.47 11.15
N ALA A 85 -3.64 4.65 10.12
CA ALA A 85 -3.33 3.24 10.27
C ALA A 85 -2.07 2.87 9.49
N PHE A 86 -1.41 1.80 9.89
CA PHE A 86 -0.26 1.25 9.18
C PHE A 86 -0.19 -0.27 9.24
N THR A 87 0.58 -0.83 8.33
CA THR A 87 0.94 -2.24 8.27
C THR A 87 2.44 -2.39 8.12
N SER A 88 3.02 -3.48 8.65
CA SER A 88 4.46 -3.71 8.61
C SER A 88 4.76 -5.21 8.61
N SER A 89 5.43 -5.71 7.59
CA SER A 89 5.82 -7.12 7.52
C SER A 89 7.04 -7.32 6.61
N ARG A 90 7.87 -8.30 6.96
CA ARG A 90 8.93 -8.80 6.07
C ARG A 90 8.41 -9.72 4.96
N LYS A 91 7.17 -10.23 5.12
CA LYS A 91 6.53 -11.16 4.19
C LYS A 91 5.80 -10.45 3.05
N PHE A 92 5.73 -9.13 3.06
CA PHE A 92 4.96 -8.41 2.05
C PHE A 92 5.61 -8.46 0.68
N ILE A 93 4.84 -8.96 -0.26
CA ILE A 93 4.89 -8.61 -1.67
C ILE A 93 4.16 -7.27 -1.77
N TRP A 94 4.66 -6.38 -2.59
CA TRP A 94 4.08 -5.07 -2.79
C TRP A 94 4.04 -4.72 -4.26
N ASP A 95 2.88 -4.40 -4.76
CA ASP A 95 2.70 -3.87 -6.10
C ASP A 95 1.90 -2.56 -6.11
N ALA A 96 2.01 -1.82 -7.19
CA ALA A 96 1.38 -0.53 -7.34
C ALA A 96 1.08 -0.20 -8.81
N MET A 97 0.04 0.59 -9.04
CA MET A 97 -0.27 1.22 -10.33
C MET A 97 -0.91 2.59 -10.13
N MET A 98 -0.84 3.44 -11.14
CA MET A 98 -1.56 4.71 -11.14
C MET A 98 -2.97 4.51 -11.69
N ALA A 99 -3.96 5.14 -11.06
CA ALA A 99 -5.32 5.25 -11.60
C ALA A 99 -5.68 6.71 -11.80
N ASN A 100 -6.26 7.05 -12.95
CA ASN A 100 -6.92 8.33 -13.11
C ASN A 100 -8.38 8.20 -12.65
N VAL A 101 -8.74 8.96 -11.64
CA VAL A 101 -10.07 8.96 -11.00
C VAL A 101 -10.67 10.34 -11.19
N GLU A 102 -11.52 10.50 -12.22
CA GLU A 102 -12.16 11.77 -12.58
C GLU A 102 -11.18 12.95 -12.69
N GLY A 103 -10.06 12.73 -13.38
CA GLY A 103 -9.03 13.75 -13.60
C GLY A 103 -7.95 13.83 -12.52
N LYS A 104 -8.10 13.13 -11.40
CA LYS A 104 -7.09 13.04 -10.33
C LYS A 104 -6.31 11.74 -10.43
N ASN A 105 -5.00 11.81 -10.35
CA ASN A 105 -4.14 10.63 -10.30
C ASN A 105 -4.04 10.12 -8.86
N VAL A 106 -4.35 8.85 -8.66
CA VAL A 106 -4.29 8.14 -7.37
C VAL A 106 -3.36 6.94 -7.49
N LEU A 107 -2.38 6.82 -6.61
CA LEU A 107 -1.51 5.67 -6.55
C LEU A 107 -2.21 4.53 -5.80
N CYS A 108 -2.62 3.50 -6.54
CA CYS A 108 -3.25 2.30 -6.01
C CYS A 108 -2.17 1.26 -5.67
N MET A 109 -2.25 0.66 -4.50
CA MET A 109 -1.23 -0.28 -4.01
C MET A 109 -1.86 -1.48 -3.30
N SER A 110 -1.15 -2.61 -3.34
CA SER A 110 -1.50 -3.78 -2.53
C SER A 110 -0.27 -4.33 -1.80
N TYR A 111 -0.48 -4.69 -0.53
CA TYR A 111 0.50 -5.35 0.32
C TYR A 111 -0.06 -6.70 0.75
N TYR A 112 0.60 -7.78 0.40
CA TYR A 112 0.10 -9.13 0.66
C TYR A 112 1.25 -10.13 0.83
N SER A 113 0.99 -11.22 1.55
CA SER A 113 1.94 -12.31 1.69
C SER A 113 1.81 -13.31 0.54
N LYS A 114 2.82 -14.16 0.37
CA LYS A 114 2.82 -15.23 -0.66
C LYS A 114 1.61 -16.15 -0.58
N GLU A 115 1.05 -16.32 0.62
CA GLU A 115 -0.15 -17.11 0.86
C GLU A 115 -1.41 -16.51 0.22
N GLY A 116 -1.38 -15.23 -0.15
CA GLY A 116 -2.44 -14.56 -0.91
C GLY A 116 -2.36 -14.81 -2.42
N ASN A 117 -1.24 -15.30 -2.94
CA ASN A 117 -1.09 -15.58 -4.35
C ASN A 117 -1.78 -16.90 -4.77
N PRO A 118 -2.27 -17.00 -6.01
CA PRO A 118 -2.17 -16.02 -7.11
C PRO A 118 -3.25 -14.93 -7.10
N LEU A 119 -4.24 -14.98 -6.21
CA LEU A 119 -5.41 -14.10 -6.23
C LEU A 119 -5.01 -12.62 -6.09
N TRP A 120 -4.23 -12.31 -5.06
CA TRP A 120 -3.84 -10.94 -4.73
C TRP A 120 -2.96 -10.32 -5.81
N GLY A 121 -1.94 -11.04 -6.27
CA GLY A 121 -1.03 -10.53 -7.30
C GLY A 121 -1.68 -10.34 -8.67
N LYS A 122 -2.75 -11.10 -8.97
CA LYS A 122 -3.49 -10.95 -10.24
C LYS A 122 -4.51 -9.82 -10.21
N PHE A 123 -5.16 -9.59 -9.07
CA PHE A 123 -6.40 -8.79 -9.07
C PHE A 123 -6.43 -7.63 -8.08
N SER A 124 -5.73 -7.71 -6.94
CA SER A 124 -5.96 -6.78 -5.83
C SER A 124 -5.80 -5.31 -6.23
N THR A 125 -4.66 -4.90 -6.74
CA THR A 125 -4.40 -3.50 -7.08
C THR A 125 -5.26 -3.00 -8.24
N GLN A 126 -5.56 -3.86 -9.22
CA GLN A 126 -6.51 -3.53 -10.29
C GLN A 126 -7.93 -3.33 -9.73
N THR A 127 -8.33 -4.16 -8.75
CA THR A 127 -9.62 -4.02 -8.07
C THR A 127 -9.70 -2.72 -7.29
N VAL A 128 -8.63 -2.31 -6.58
CA VAL A 128 -8.57 -0.98 -5.93
C VAL A 128 -8.80 0.13 -6.96
N ALA A 129 -8.07 0.12 -8.06
CA ALA A 129 -8.20 1.13 -9.12
C ALA A 129 -9.61 1.15 -9.73
N HIS A 130 -10.21 -0.03 -9.97
CA HIS A 130 -11.57 -0.16 -10.47
C HIS A 130 -12.60 0.38 -9.47
N THR A 131 -12.48 0.00 -8.19
CA THR A 131 -13.37 0.44 -7.11
C THR A 131 -13.38 1.96 -6.99
N LEU A 132 -12.21 2.60 -6.99
CA LEU A 132 -12.12 4.06 -6.93
C LEU A 132 -12.83 4.74 -8.10
N LYS A 133 -12.64 4.23 -9.32
CA LYS A 133 -13.31 4.78 -10.52
C LYS A 133 -14.83 4.60 -10.42
N SER A 134 -15.28 3.39 -10.07
CA SER A 134 -16.70 3.07 -9.97
C SER A 134 -17.39 3.88 -8.87
N TYR A 135 -16.82 3.93 -7.67
CA TYR A 135 -17.45 4.68 -6.58
C TYR A 135 -17.42 6.20 -6.81
N SER A 136 -16.33 6.73 -7.35
CA SER A 136 -16.25 8.15 -7.63
C SER A 136 -17.28 8.59 -8.67
N SER A 137 -17.54 7.78 -9.70
CA SER A 137 -18.55 8.09 -10.72
C SER A 137 -20.00 8.04 -10.21
N HIS A 138 -20.27 7.36 -9.09
CA HIS A 138 -21.61 7.24 -8.53
C HIS A 138 -21.84 8.08 -7.27
N THR A 139 -20.77 8.62 -6.66
CA THR A 139 -20.87 9.37 -5.40
C THR A 139 -20.14 10.71 -5.50
N PHE A 140 -18.86 10.73 -5.12
CA PHE A 140 -17.97 11.88 -5.19
C PHE A 140 -16.54 11.45 -5.48
N GLN A 141 -15.76 12.34 -6.07
CA GLN A 141 -14.37 12.07 -6.41
C GLN A 141 -13.56 11.66 -5.17
N TYR A 142 -12.80 10.58 -5.29
CA TYR A 142 -11.91 10.12 -4.21
C TYR A 142 -10.92 11.21 -3.80
N PRO A 143 -10.92 11.66 -2.52
CA PRO A 143 -10.22 12.88 -2.13
C PRO A 143 -8.72 12.71 -1.93
N TYR A 144 -8.22 11.48 -1.78
CA TYR A 144 -6.84 11.22 -1.35
C TYR A 144 -5.90 10.83 -2.50
N PRO A 145 -4.55 11.02 -2.33
CA PRO A 145 -3.57 10.73 -3.37
C PRO A 145 -3.19 9.26 -3.49
N VAL A 146 -3.48 8.44 -2.47
CA VAL A 146 -3.15 7.01 -2.45
C VAL A 146 -4.34 6.18 -2.00
N ALA A 147 -4.39 4.90 -2.41
CA ALA A 147 -5.36 3.92 -1.93
C ALA A 147 -4.69 2.56 -1.83
N ILE A 148 -4.82 1.91 -0.68
CA ILE A 148 -4.10 0.71 -0.32
C ILE A 148 -5.07 -0.40 0.08
N SER A 149 -4.87 -1.60 -0.48
CA SER A 149 -5.44 -2.84 0.02
C SER A 149 -4.34 -3.65 0.70
N CYS A 150 -4.53 -3.99 1.97
CA CYS A 150 -3.58 -4.79 2.73
C CYS A 150 -4.20 -6.14 3.08
N HIS A 151 -3.51 -7.23 2.72
CA HIS A 151 -3.88 -8.57 3.13
C HIS A 151 -3.65 -8.73 4.64
N ALA A 152 -4.73 -8.92 5.37
CA ALA A 152 -4.72 -9.11 6.80
C ALA A 152 -5.19 -10.52 7.18
N THR A 153 -5.18 -10.82 8.47
CA THR A 153 -5.70 -12.10 8.99
C THR A 153 -7.17 -12.28 8.67
N PRO A 154 -7.64 -13.54 8.47
CA PRO A 154 -9.05 -13.83 8.20
C PRO A 154 -9.96 -13.30 9.32
N GLY A 155 -11.06 -12.68 8.95
CA GLY A 155 -12.07 -12.29 9.94
C GLY A 155 -12.80 -10.97 9.68
N GLY A 156 -12.70 -10.43 8.48
CA GLY A 156 -13.44 -9.22 8.09
C GLY A 156 -12.55 -8.15 7.46
N GLY A 157 -13.18 -7.08 7.04
CA GLY A 157 -12.51 -5.89 6.56
C GLY A 157 -12.36 -4.84 7.66
N MET A 158 -11.38 -3.96 7.53
CA MET A 158 -11.27 -2.75 8.34
C MET A 158 -10.78 -1.60 7.46
N GLU A 159 -11.57 -0.55 7.40
CA GLU A 159 -11.39 0.57 6.50
C GLU A 159 -10.88 1.80 7.27
N TYR A 160 -9.65 2.20 6.96
CA TYR A 160 -9.06 3.46 7.40
C TYR A 160 -8.88 4.40 6.20
N PRO A 161 -8.70 5.71 6.42
CA PRO A 161 -8.34 6.61 5.33
C PRO A 161 -7.13 6.10 4.55
N MET A 162 -7.29 5.94 3.23
CA MET A 162 -6.27 5.49 2.29
C MET A 162 -5.77 4.04 2.44
N ILE A 163 -6.15 3.29 3.48
CA ILE A 163 -5.74 1.91 3.67
C ILE A 163 -6.87 1.04 4.23
N CYS A 164 -7.17 -0.05 3.53
CA CYS A 164 -8.13 -1.06 3.97
C CYS A 164 -7.40 -2.37 4.25
N PHE A 165 -7.77 -3.02 5.34
CA PHE A 165 -7.29 -4.34 5.70
C PHE A 165 -8.35 -5.36 5.29
N ASN A 166 -7.99 -6.25 4.37
CA ASN A 166 -8.90 -7.21 3.77
C ASN A 166 -8.45 -8.64 4.07
N GLY A 167 -9.40 -9.51 4.44
CA GLY A 167 -9.17 -10.94 4.56
C GLY A 167 -9.29 -11.65 3.21
N GLY A 168 -8.93 -12.89 3.19
CA GLY A 168 -9.12 -13.80 2.06
C GLY A 168 -7.84 -14.54 1.68
N ARG A 169 -7.96 -15.85 1.59
CA ARG A 169 -6.94 -16.73 1.01
C ARG A 169 -7.55 -17.39 -0.21
N PRO A 170 -6.79 -17.60 -1.29
CA PRO A 170 -7.18 -18.55 -2.33
C PRO A 170 -7.34 -19.92 -1.69
N GLU A 171 -8.43 -20.59 -1.97
CA GLU A 171 -8.62 -22.00 -1.65
C GLU A 171 -7.78 -22.88 -2.57
#